data_a178d5ae2a1c582a0d37efe0b7eabacc
#
_entry.id   a178d5ae2a1c582a0d37efe0b7eabacc
#
_cell.length_a   1.000
_cell.length_b   1.000
_cell.length_c   1.000
_cell.angle_alpha   90.00
_cell.angle_beta   90.00
_cell.angle_gamma   90.00
#
_symmetry.space_group_name_H-M   'P 1'
#
loop_
_entity.id
_entity.type
_entity.pdbx_description
1 polymer ?
#
loop_
_entity_poly.entity_id
_entity_poly.type
_entity_poly.pdbx_seq_one_letter_code
_entity_poly.pdbx_strand_id
1 'polypeptide(L)'
;MNKKNIGIWVYAFWPLIFLAICWCVWLYGTQFENIVKLGVHPREIKGLIGIITHPFFHSTHKLDGSIDWSHILNNSVPFLLLGSALVYYYKDLTFKIFFWLFIGTGIWLWSFGRSENHIGSSGIVYALFGFLTISGFIKKNRN
;
A
#
# COMPACT_ATOMS: atom_id res chain seq x y z
N MET A 1 -6.10 27.26 -24.20
CA MET A 1 -5.18 26.14 -23.83
C MET A 1 -5.93 24.81 -23.97
N ASN A 2 -5.52 24.01 -24.95
CA ASN A 2 -6.17 22.74 -25.27
C ASN A 2 -5.93 21.76 -24.10
N LYS A 3 -6.96 21.42 -23.33
CA LYS A 3 -6.88 20.31 -22.36
C LYS A 3 -6.70 19.04 -23.20
N LYS A 4 -5.45 18.62 -23.43
CA LYS A 4 -5.18 17.27 -23.95
C LYS A 4 -5.94 16.32 -23.06
N ASN A 5 -6.77 15.46 -23.66
CA ASN A 5 -7.42 14.33 -22.97
C ASN A 5 -6.30 13.43 -22.43
N ILE A 6 -5.89 13.71 -21.19
CA ILE A 6 -4.94 12.87 -20.48
C ILE A 6 -5.69 11.57 -20.19
N GLY A 7 -5.31 10.50 -20.86
CA GLY A 7 -5.93 9.19 -20.68
C GLY A 7 -5.84 8.74 -19.22
N ILE A 8 -6.83 8.02 -18.73
CA ILE A 8 -6.90 7.48 -17.36
C ILE A 8 -5.62 6.72 -16.96
N TRP A 9 -4.93 6.14 -17.92
CA TRP A 9 -3.68 5.39 -17.74
C TRP A 9 -2.56 6.20 -17.11
N VAL A 10 -2.52 7.52 -17.33
CA VAL A 10 -1.50 8.39 -16.72
C VAL A 10 -1.66 8.45 -15.21
N TYR A 11 -2.90 8.37 -14.72
CA TYR A 11 -3.18 8.39 -13.27
C TYR A 11 -2.92 7.04 -12.62
N ALA A 12 -3.08 5.95 -13.37
CA ALA A 12 -2.88 4.59 -12.87
C ALA A 12 -1.41 4.12 -12.98
N PHE A 13 -0.56 4.82 -13.71
CA PHE A 13 0.77 4.35 -14.07
C PHE A 13 1.65 3.99 -12.87
N TRP A 14 1.84 4.91 -11.92
CA TRP A 14 2.67 4.60 -10.76
C TRP A 14 2.01 3.62 -9.77
N PRO A 15 0.69 3.66 -9.50
CA PRO A 15 0.05 2.61 -8.73
C PRO A 15 0.24 1.23 -9.33
N LEU A 16 0.20 1.11 -10.65
CA LEU A 16 0.48 -0.15 -11.35
C LEU A 16 1.93 -0.60 -11.17
N ILE A 17 2.91 0.32 -11.21
CA ILE A 17 4.31 -0.03 -10.94
C ILE A 17 4.47 -0.56 -9.51
N PHE A 18 3.88 0.12 -8.51
CA PHE A 18 3.92 -0.34 -7.12
C PHE A 18 3.31 -1.74 -6.99
N LEU A 19 2.15 -1.97 -7.58
CA LEU A 19 1.49 -3.28 -7.58
C LEU A 19 2.32 -4.33 -8.32
N ALA A 20 2.94 -4.00 -9.45
CA ALA A 20 3.82 -4.93 -10.16
C ALA A 20 4.98 -5.40 -9.28
N ILE A 21 5.57 -4.50 -8.46
CA ILE A 21 6.59 -4.88 -7.49
C ILE A 21 6.00 -5.83 -6.44
N CYS A 22 4.82 -5.52 -5.86
CA CYS A 22 4.14 -6.40 -4.90
C CYS A 22 3.89 -7.79 -5.49
N TRP A 23 3.40 -7.86 -6.73
CA TRP A 23 3.15 -9.12 -7.43
C TRP A 23 4.42 -9.91 -7.72
N CYS A 24 5.50 -9.24 -8.14
CA CYS A 24 6.80 -9.89 -8.33
C CYS A 24 7.33 -10.47 -7.01
N VAL A 25 7.24 -9.71 -5.91
CA VAL A 25 7.66 -10.17 -4.58
C VAL A 25 6.78 -11.34 -4.11
N TRP A 26 5.48 -11.29 -4.35
CA TRP A 26 4.55 -12.36 -4.00
C TRP A 26 4.83 -13.63 -4.81
N LEU A 27 5.01 -13.53 -6.13
CA LEU A 27 5.36 -14.66 -7.00
C LEU A 27 6.68 -15.32 -6.56
N TYR A 28 7.69 -14.49 -6.22
CA TYR A 28 8.93 -15.01 -5.67
C TYR A 28 8.71 -15.69 -4.31
N GLY A 29 7.87 -15.10 -3.45
CA GLY A 29 7.53 -15.62 -2.13
C GLY A 29 6.79 -16.97 -2.14
N THR A 30 6.07 -17.31 -3.23
CA THR A 30 5.47 -18.64 -3.37
C THR A 30 6.50 -19.77 -3.44
N GLN A 31 7.75 -19.43 -3.76
CA GLN A 31 8.86 -20.38 -3.87
C GLN A 31 9.78 -20.37 -2.63
N PHE A 32 9.76 -19.28 -1.84
CA PHE A 32 10.70 -19.05 -0.73
C PHE A 32 9.95 -18.53 0.50
N GLU A 33 9.48 -19.40 1.37
CA GLU A 33 8.65 -19.08 2.57
C GLU A 33 9.27 -18.06 3.54
N ASN A 34 10.62 -17.92 3.54
CA ASN A 34 11.30 -17.06 4.51
C ASN A 34 11.14 -15.54 4.27
N ILE A 35 10.67 -15.10 3.10
CA ILE A 35 10.55 -13.68 2.74
C ILE A 35 9.49 -12.97 3.59
N VAL A 36 8.44 -13.68 3.98
CA VAL A 36 7.33 -13.15 4.80
C VAL A 36 7.82 -12.67 6.19
N LYS A 37 8.99 -13.11 6.65
CA LYS A 37 9.59 -12.70 7.94
C LYS A 37 10.05 -11.23 7.97
N LEU A 38 10.12 -10.56 6.82
CA LEU A 38 10.52 -9.14 6.71
C LEU A 38 9.37 -8.14 6.92
N GLY A 39 8.27 -8.58 7.53
CA GLY A 39 7.16 -7.71 7.94
C GLY A 39 7.49 -6.84 9.17
N VAL A 40 6.53 -6.01 9.57
CA VAL A 40 6.64 -5.23 10.81
C VAL A 40 6.41 -6.16 12.00
N HIS A 41 7.41 -6.25 12.88
CA HIS A 41 7.28 -6.82 14.22
C HIS A 41 7.17 -5.68 15.23
N PRO A 42 5.98 -5.41 15.80
CA PRO A 42 5.75 -4.25 16.63
C PRO A 42 6.64 -4.24 17.88
N ARG A 43 7.25 -3.08 18.15
CA ARG A 43 8.11 -2.83 19.32
C ARG A 43 9.38 -3.70 19.40
N GLU A 44 9.73 -4.39 18.31
CA GLU A 44 10.98 -5.15 18.20
C GLU A 44 11.95 -4.44 17.25
N ILE A 45 13.25 -4.41 17.61
CA ILE A 45 14.29 -3.76 16.77
C ILE A 45 14.35 -4.41 15.38
N LYS A 46 14.24 -5.74 15.30
CA LYS A 46 14.22 -6.47 14.03
C LYS A 46 13.03 -6.09 13.13
N GLY A 47 11.92 -5.58 13.73
CA GLY A 47 10.73 -5.16 13.02
C GLY A 47 10.83 -3.77 12.40
N LEU A 48 11.89 -3.00 12.68
CA LEU A 48 12.09 -1.66 12.12
C LEU A 48 12.24 -1.69 10.59
N ILE A 49 12.91 -2.71 10.05
CA ILE A 49 13.03 -2.88 8.59
C ILE A 49 11.64 -3.03 7.94
N GLY A 50 10.72 -3.66 8.65
CA GLY A 50 9.34 -3.85 8.23
C GLY A 50 8.59 -2.55 7.97
N ILE A 51 8.99 -1.42 8.61
CA ILE A 51 8.39 -0.11 8.33
C ILE A 51 8.43 0.21 6.83
N ILE A 52 9.50 -0.20 6.14
CA ILE A 52 9.69 0.03 4.71
C ILE A 52 9.24 -1.17 3.89
N THR A 53 9.43 -2.39 4.38
CA THR A 53 9.29 -3.59 3.57
C THR A 53 7.91 -4.23 3.63
N HIS A 54 7.14 -4.06 4.74
CA HIS A 54 5.85 -4.73 4.95
C HIS A 54 4.84 -4.58 3.81
N PRO A 55 4.74 -3.42 3.10
CA PRO A 55 3.69 -3.26 2.09
C PRO A 55 3.92 -4.12 0.85
N PHE A 56 5.15 -4.57 0.64
CA PHE A 56 5.51 -5.40 -0.53
C PHE A 56 5.28 -6.89 -0.29
N PHE A 57 5.22 -7.33 0.98
CA PHE A 57 5.02 -8.73 1.31
C PHE A 57 3.54 -9.04 1.53
N HIS A 58 3.08 -10.15 0.98
CA HIS A 58 1.72 -10.65 1.13
C HIS A 58 1.77 -12.15 1.44
N SER A 59 0.78 -12.67 2.18
CA SER A 59 0.66 -14.11 2.39
C SER A 59 0.58 -14.84 1.06
N THR A 60 1.38 -15.90 0.93
CA THR A 60 1.47 -16.69 -0.29
C THR A 60 0.72 -18.01 -0.19
N HIS A 61 0.53 -18.52 1.03
CA HIS A 61 -0.13 -19.80 1.30
C HIS A 61 -1.16 -19.66 2.42
N LYS A 62 -2.22 -20.43 2.31
CA LYS A 62 -3.22 -20.63 3.37
C LYS A 62 -2.73 -21.70 4.36
N LEU A 63 -3.47 -21.85 5.46
CA LEU A 63 -3.17 -22.87 6.48
C LEU A 63 -3.20 -24.32 5.94
N ASP A 64 -3.97 -24.55 4.87
CA ASP A 64 -4.06 -25.86 4.18
C ASP A 64 -2.93 -26.08 3.15
N GLY A 65 -1.99 -25.15 3.03
CA GLY A 65 -0.89 -25.19 2.08
C GLY A 65 -1.24 -24.77 0.65
N SER A 66 -2.50 -24.45 0.37
CA SER A 66 -2.90 -23.91 -0.95
C SER A 66 -2.43 -22.46 -1.15
N ILE A 67 -2.22 -22.05 -2.41
CA ILE A 67 -1.79 -20.68 -2.72
C ILE A 67 -2.90 -19.67 -2.35
N ASP A 68 -2.53 -18.64 -1.60
CA ASP A 68 -3.44 -17.57 -1.18
C ASP A 68 -3.37 -16.36 -2.11
N TRP A 69 -4.22 -16.34 -3.12
CA TRP A 69 -4.41 -15.20 -4.01
C TRP A 69 -5.20 -14.07 -3.37
N SER A 70 -6.01 -14.38 -2.35
CA SER A 70 -7.00 -13.44 -1.81
C SER A 70 -6.34 -12.22 -1.17
N HIS A 71 -5.26 -12.42 -0.44
CA HIS A 71 -4.59 -11.34 0.28
C HIS A 71 -4.02 -10.28 -0.68
N ILE A 72 -3.30 -10.69 -1.72
CA ILE A 72 -2.73 -9.74 -2.68
C ILE A 72 -3.82 -9.10 -3.56
N LEU A 73 -4.84 -9.85 -4.00
CA LEU A 73 -5.93 -9.32 -4.80
C LEU A 73 -6.77 -8.28 -4.03
N ASN A 74 -7.12 -8.57 -2.77
CA ASN A 74 -7.90 -7.66 -1.93
C ASN A 74 -7.17 -6.36 -1.63
N ASN A 75 -5.85 -6.34 -1.70
CA ASN A 75 -5.06 -5.11 -1.60
C ASN A 75 -4.90 -4.40 -2.95
N SER A 76 -4.78 -5.15 -4.04
CA SER A 76 -4.46 -4.59 -5.37
C SER A 76 -5.57 -3.69 -5.91
N VAL A 77 -6.82 -4.13 -5.83
CA VAL A 77 -7.95 -3.36 -6.38
C VAL A 77 -8.12 -2.01 -5.67
N PRO A 78 -8.28 -1.95 -4.34
CA PRO A 78 -8.44 -0.66 -3.66
C PRO A 78 -7.19 0.20 -3.75
N PHE A 79 -5.98 -0.37 -3.74
CA PHE A 79 -4.75 0.40 -3.94
C PHE A 79 -4.70 1.06 -5.31
N LEU A 80 -5.06 0.33 -6.38
CA LEU A 80 -5.10 0.90 -7.73
C LEU A 80 -6.09 2.06 -7.82
N LEU A 81 -7.29 1.89 -7.28
CA LEU A 81 -8.33 2.93 -7.32
C LEU A 81 -7.94 4.16 -6.50
N LEU A 82 -7.53 3.97 -5.25
CA LEU A 82 -7.19 5.07 -4.34
C LEU A 82 -5.87 5.75 -4.73
N GLY A 83 -4.88 4.99 -5.17
CA GLY A 83 -3.62 5.53 -5.70
C GLY A 83 -3.83 6.37 -6.95
N SER A 84 -4.67 5.90 -7.89
CA SER A 84 -5.04 6.68 -9.08
C SER A 84 -5.82 7.95 -8.73
N ALA A 85 -6.72 7.87 -7.74
CA ALA A 85 -7.43 9.04 -7.22
C ALA A 85 -6.46 10.04 -6.59
N LEU A 86 -5.45 9.57 -5.83
CA LEU A 86 -4.42 10.44 -5.27
C LEU A 86 -3.69 11.20 -6.38
N VAL A 87 -3.25 10.51 -7.45
CA VAL A 87 -2.60 11.16 -8.60
C VAL A 87 -3.51 12.18 -9.25
N TYR A 88 -4.77 11.83 -9.49
CA TYR A 88 -5.74 12.69 -10.14
C TYR A 88 -5.97 14.01 -9.37
N TYR A 89 -6.19 13.89 -8.05
CA TYR A 89 -6.54 15.05 -7.22
C TYR A 89 -5.34 15.86 -6.73
N TYR A 90 -4.15 15.24 -6.57
CA TYR A 90 -3.00 15.88 -5.92
C TYR A 90 -1.79 16.09 -6.84
N LYS A 91 -1.78 15.51 -8.05
CA LYS A 91 -0.76 15.79 -9.10
C LYS A 91 0.67 15.80 -8.52
N ASP A 92 1.34 16.95 -8.56
CA ASP A 92 2.74 17.13 -8.13
C ASP A 92 2.96 16.80 -6.63
N LEU A 93 1.91 16.87 -5.81
CA LEU A 93 1.98 16.53 -4.39
C LEU A 93 1.84 15.03 -4.11
N THR A 94 1.48 14.23 -5.12
CA THR A 94 1.18 12.80 -4.98
C THR A 94 2.28 12.06 -4.23
N PHE A 95 3.53 12.16 -4.69
CA PHE A 95 4.64 11.42 -4.10
C PHE A 95 4.96 11.87 -2.68
N LYS A 96 4.84 13.17 -2.40
CA LYS A 96 5.04 13.71 -1.04
C LYS A 96 3.99 13.16 -0.08
N ILE A 97 2.71 13.17 -0.49
CA ILE A 97 1.61 12.65 0.33
C ILE A 97 1.78 11.14 0.52
N PHE A 98 2.02 10.40 -0.57
CA PHE A 98 2.22 8.96 -0.52
C PHE A 98 3.38 8.56 0.39
N PHE A 99 4.52 9.26 0.31
CA PHE A 99 5.67 9.02 1.18
C PHE A 99 5.29 9.11 2.67
N TRP A 100 4.57 10.18 3.06
CA TRP A 100 4.16 10.34 4.46
C TRP A 100 3.14 9.30 4.90
N LEU A 101 2.20 8.91 4.02
CA LEU A 101 1.25 7.84 4.32
C LEU A 101 1.96 6.48 4.46
N PHE A 102 2.91 6.21 3.59
CA PHE A 102 3.71 4.98 3.58
C PHE A 102 4.52 4.83 4.88
N ILE A 103 5.35 5.83 5.19
CA ILE A 103 6.20 5.81 6.39
C ILE A 103 5.35 5.88 7.66
N GLY A 104 4.35 6.77 7.68
CA GLY A 104 3.45 6.92 8.82
C GLY A 104 2.71 5.63 9.16
N THR A 105 2.24 4.89 8.16
CA THR A 105 1.60 3.58 8.37
C THR A 105 2.55 2.57 9.00
N GLY A 106 3.78 2.48 8.49
CA GLY A 106 4.79 1.56 9.04
C GLY A 106 5.17 1.90 10.48
N ILE A 107 5.39 3.18 10.78
CA ILE A 107 5.66 3.66 12.15
C ILE A 107 4.48 3.38 13.07
N TRP A 108 3.25 3.64 12.61
CA TRP A 108 2.03 3.34 13.38
C TRP A 108 1.90 1.86 13.70
N LEU A 109 2.08 0.98 12.72
CA LEU A 109 2.07 -0.46 12.92
C LEU A 109 3.16 -0.91 13.89
N TRP A 110 4.38 -0.38 13.75
CA TRP A 110 5.47 -0.74 14.65
C TRP A 110 5.20 -0.31 16.10
N SER A 111 4.60 0.87 16.30
CA SER A 111 4.35 1.42 17.62
C SER A 111 3.15 0.79 18.32
N PHE A 112 2.05 0.56 17.60
CA PHE A 112 0.74 0.24 18.15
C PHE A 112 0.14 -1.08 17.62
N GLY A 113 0.79 -1.75 16.68
CA GLY A 113 0.33 -3.02 16.15
C GLY A 113 0.25 -4.13 17.20
N ARG A 114 -0.54 -5.17 16.95
CA ARG A 114 -0.54 -6.40 17.75
C ARG A 114 0.81 -7.09 17.61
N SER A 115 1.22 -7.87 18.62
CA SER A 115 2.52 -8.58 18.63
C SER A 115 2.56 -9.76 17.66
N GLU A 116 2.31 -9.47 16.39
CA GLU A 116 2.31 -10.40 15.26
C GLU A 116 3.15 -9.80 14.12
N ASN A 117 3.55 -10.64 13.16
CA ASN A 117 4.20 -10.16 11.95
C ASN A 117 3.18 -9.52 11.00
N HIS A 118 3.26 -8.22 10.79
CA HIS A 118 2.36 -7.48 9.89
C HIS A 118 2.97 -7.36 8.50
N ILE A 119 2.22 -7.83 7.50
CA ILE A 119 2.55 -7.77 6.08
C ILE A 119 1.35 -7.28 5.28
N GLY A 120 1.60 -6.80 4.07
CA GLY A 120 0.59 -6.35 3.13
C GLY A 120 0.47 -4.83 3.04
N SER A 121 -0.02 -4.38 1.91
CA SER A 121 -0.26 -2.95 1.62
C SER A 121 -1.58 -2.41 2.19
N SER A 122 -2.34 -3.23 2.94
CA SER A 122 -3.64 -2.84 3.51
C SER A 122 -3.58 -1.59 4.38
N GLY A 123 -2.52 -1.42 5.18
CA GLY A 123 -2.32 -0.21 5.98
C GLY A 123 -2.28 1.05 5.12
N ILE A 124 -1.56 1.00 3.99
CA ILE A 124 -1.50 2.12 3.04
C ILE A 124 -2.86 2.35 2.37
N VAL A 125 -3.59 1.27 2.04
CA VAL A 125 -4.95 1.36 1.48
C VAL A 125 -5.86 2.12 2.44
N TYR A 126 -5.87 1.77 3.72
CA TYR A 126 -6.66 2.49 4.75
C TYR A 126 -6.20 3.93 4.93
N ALA A 127 -4.89 4.19 4.91
CA ALA A 127 -4.33 5.54 5.01
C ALA A 127 -4.73 6.41 3.81
N LEU A 128 -4.67 5.87 2.58
CA LEU A 128 -5.13 6.54 1.36
C LEU A 128 -6.62 6.85 1.44
N PHE A 129 -7.44 5.87 1.84
CA PHE A 129 -8.88 6.06 2.00
C PHE A 129 -9.20 7.16 3.01
N GLY A 130 -8.60 7.10 4.20
CA GLY A 130 -8.79 8.12 5.25
C GLY A 130 -8.35 9.50 4.79
N PHE A 131 -7.16 9.62 4.19
CA PHE A 131 -6.64 10.88 3.67
C PHE A 131 -7.55 11.49 2.60
N LEU A 132 -7.93 10.71 1.58
CA LEU A 132 -8.78 11.19 0.49
C LEU A 132 -10.17 11.61 1.00
N THR A 133 -10.75 10.84 1.92
CA THR A 133 -12.04 11.15 2.52
C THR A 133 -11.99 12.45 3.32
N ILE A 134 -11.08 12.57 4.28
CA ILE A 134 -10.97 13.75 5.15
C ILE A 134 -10.65 15.00 4.33
N SER A 135 -9.69 14.90 3.43
CA SER A 135 -9.32 16.03 2.57
C SER A 135 -10.44 16.47 1.62
N GLY A 136 -11.25 15.51 1.15
CA GLY A 136 -12.44 15.79 0.36
C GLY A 136 -13.49 16.60 1.16
N PHE A 137 -13.75 16.20 2.40
CA PHE A 137 -14.65 16.95 3.30
C PHE A 137 -14.14 18.38 3.58
N ILE A 138 -12.85 18.53 3.88
CA ILE A 138 -12.26 19.85 4.16
C ILE A 138 -12.36 20.75 2.93
N LYS A 139 -12.09 20.24 1.73
CA LYS A 139 -12.19 21.01 0.48
C LYS A 139 -13.64 21.44 0.18
N LYS A 140 -14.60 20.54 0.39
CA LYS A 140 -16.02 20.84 0.18
C LYS A 140 -16.52 21.98 1.08
N ASN A 141 -16.05 22.04 2.32
CA ASN A 141 -16.50 23.05 3.31
C ASN A 141 -15.81 24.42 3.13
N ARG A 142 -14.84 24.54 2.21
CA ARG A 142 -14.13 25.80 1.91
C ARG A 142 -14.61 26.49 0.64
N ASN A 143 -15.48 25.85 -0.13
CA ASN A 143 -16.15 26.39 -1.32
C ASN A 143 -17.59 26.75 -0.98
#